data_2149784a7b28670dfdb7d5bd20e98783
#
_entry.id   2149784a7b28670dfdb7d5bd20e98783
#
_cell.length_a   1.000
_cell.length_b   1.000
_cell.length_c   1.000
_cell.angle_alpha   90.00
_cell.angle_beta   90.00
_cell.angle_gamma   90.00
#
_symmetry.space_group_name_H-M   'P 1'
#
loop_
_entity.id
_entity.type
_entity.pdbx_description
1 polymer ?
#
loop_
_entity_poly.entity_id
_entity_poly.type
_entity_poly.pdbx_seq_one_letter_code
_entity_poly.pdbx_strand_id
1 'polypeptide(L)'
;MFTTSRSAIVLLVFGTAILVAAGPPPALKDAFLDNLVGDWSVTRKMRNGRTIERTVRGEWVLKHQFIQLHYGAGEKGPEYEALVFIGFDDAAKSYVCHWVDIFGGHYSGVGHGKLDPKLLGIEFRFDSKEGSLTNNFGFDPEMKSWTSLIRQEENGQWKTFAEEKWTKK
;
A
#
# COMPACT_ATOMS: atom_id res chain seq x y z
N MET A 1 -6.72 -21.47 78.89
CA MET A 1 -7.37 -21.63 77.58
C MET A 1 -6.65 -20.73 76.60
N PHE A 2 -5.63 -21.26 75.89
CA PHE A 2 -4.76 -20.47 74.98
C PHE A 2 -5.18 -20.75 73.54
N THR A 3 -5.67 -19.72 72.86
CA THR A 3 -6.01 -19.75 71.45
C THR A 3 -4.80 -19.34 70.64
N THR A 4 -4.21 -20.30 69.90
CA THR A 4 -3.13 -20.05 68.93
C THR A 4 -3.71 -19.58 67.60
N SER A 5 -3.46 -18.33 67.24
CA SER A 5 -3.77 -17.77 65.93
C SER A 5 -2.72 -18.24 64.90
N ARG A 6 -3.17 -18.92 63.86
CA ARG A 6 -2.34 -19.31 62.72
C ARG A 6 -2.45 -18.21 61.66
N SER A 7 -1.39 -17.40 61.49
CA SER A 7 -1.27 -16.46 60.39
C SER A 7 -0.85 -17.22 59.10
N ALA A 8 -1.72 -17.21 58.10
CA ALA A 8 -1.38 -17.72 56.78
C ALA A 8 -0.65 -16.62 55.98
N ILE A 9 0.60 -16.86 55.62
CA ILE A 9 1.38 -16.00 54.72
C ILE A 9 1.01 -16.39 53.30
N VAL A 10 0.29 -15.49 52.58
CA VAL A 10 0.02 -15.61 51.13
C VAL A 10 1.23 -15.07 50.38
N LEU A 11 2.03 -15.93 49.78
CA LEU A 11 3.14 -15.55 48.88
C LEU A 11 2.54 -15.16 47.53
N LEU A 12 2.47 -13.86 47.22
CA LEU A 12 2.13 -13.35 45.90
C LEU A 12 3.36 -13.48 44.99
N VAL A 13 3.38 -14.47 44.10
CA VAL A 13 4.41 -14.61 43.06
C VAL A 13 4.03 -13.65 41.92
N PHE A 14 4.67 -12.50 41.86
CA PHE A 14 4.61 -11.64 40.67
C PHE A 14 5.43 -12.27 39.56
N GLY A 15 4.74 -12.92 38.63
CA GLY A 15 5.34 -13.34 37.38
C GLY A 15 5.62 -12.10 36.51
N THR A 16 6.88 -11.69 36.40
CA THR A 16 7.32 -10.69 35.43
C THR A 16 7.22 -11.31 34.01
N ALA A 17 6.17 -10.98 33.28
CA ALA A 17 6.10 -11.26 31.86
C ALA A 17 7.17 -10.43 31.16
N ILE A 18 8.28 -11.08 30.73
CA ILE A 18 9.28 -10.47 29.87
C ILE A 18 8.60 -10.30 28.50
N LEU A 19 8.16 -9.08 28.16
CA LEU A 19 7.83 -8.72 26.79
C LEU A 19 9.14 -8.76 25.99
N VAL A 20 9.40 -9.88 25.33
CA VAL A 20 10.43 -9.93 24.29
C VAL A 20 9.89 -9.09 23.15
N ALA A 21 10.44 -7.88 22.95
CA ALA A 21 10.15 -7.09 21.78
C ALA A 21 10.57 -7.91 20.55
N ALA A 22 9.58 -8.40 19.79
CA ALA A 22 9.83 -9.08 18.55
C ALA A 22 10.59 -8.11 17.64
N GLY A 23 11.73 -8.54 17.10
CA GLY A 23 12.45 -7.76 16.09
C GLY A 23 11.59 -7.54 14.85
N PRO A 24 12.03 -6.71 13.89
CA PRO A 24 11.30 -6.51 12.65
C PRO A 24 11.12 -7.86 11.94
N PRO A 25 9.98 -8.05 11.22
CA PRO A 25 9.74 -9.28 10.48
C PRO A 25 10.81 -9.49 9.39
N PRO A 26 11.00 -10.73 8.90
CA PRO A 26 11.90 -10.98 7.78
C PRO A 26 11.42 -10.21 6.53
N ALA A 27 12.36 -9.95 5.60
CA ALA A 27 12.07 -9.29 4.33
C ALA A 27 10.89 -9.97 3.61
N LEU A 28 9.94 -9.18 3.15
CA LEU A 28 8.82 -9.65 2.34
C LEU A 28 9.34 -10.22 1.02
N LYS A 29 8.92 -11.43 0.68
CA LYS A 29 9.21 -12.07 -0.61
C LYS A 29 7.91 -12.14 -1.40
N ASP A 30 7.78 -11.28 -2.40
CA ASP A 30 6.58 -11.16 -3.20
C ASP A 30 6.93 -10.95 -4.68
N ALA A 31 6.80 -12.04 -5.46
CA ALA A 31 7.14 -12.05 -6.88
C ALA A 31 6.23 -11.13 -7.72
N PHE A 32 5.02 -10.83 -7.26
CA PHE A 32 4.14 -9.89 -7.95
C PHE A 32 4.63 -8.45 -7.74
N LEU A 33 4.95 -8.06 -6.52
CA LEU A 33 5.49 -6.74 -6.21
C LEU A 33 6.90 -6.53 -6.80
N ASP A 34 7.72 -7.59 -6.93
CA ASP A 34 9.03 -7.52 -7.58
C ASP A 34 8.96 -6.96 -9.00
N ASN A 35 7.85 -7.19 -9.72
CA ASN A 35 7.66 -6.65 -11.06
C ASN A 35 7.47 -5.13 -11.09
N LEU A 36 7.19 -4.47 -9.96
CA LEU A 36 7.11 -3.00 -9.87
C LEU A 36 8.49 -2.33 -9.77
N VAL A 37 9.55 -3.09 -9.46
CA VAL A 37 10.91 -2.55 -9.33
C VAL A 37 11.44 -2.04 -10.66
N GLY A 38 11.96 -0.82 -10.66
CA GLY A 38 12.62 -0.19 -11.81
C GLY A 38 12.08 1.18 -12.16
N ASP A 39 12.53 1.69 -13.30
CA ASP A 39 12.11 2.97 -13.84
C ASP A 39 11.05 2.76 -14.93
N TRP A 40 9.98 3.54 -14.86
CA TRP A 40 8.80 3.41 -15.71
C TRP A 40 8.47 4.73 -16.40
N SER A 41 8.09 4.64 -17.70
CA SER A 41 7.33 5.70 -18.38
C SER A 41 5.85 5.38 -18.25
N VAL A 42 5.08 6.36 -17.78
CA VAL A 42 3.63 6.19 -17.53
C VAL A 42 2.85 7.18 -18.35
N THR A 43 2.03 6.66 -19.25
CA THR A 43 1.04 7.45 -19.99
C THR A 43 -0.27 7.39 -19.23
N ARG A 44 -0.73 8.52 -18.70
CA ARG A 44 -2.01 8.65 -17.98
C ARG A 44 -3.03 9.36 -18.85
N LYS A 45 -4.16 8.71 -19.11
CA LYS A 45 -5.32 9.28 -19.78
C LYS A 45 -6.38 9.66 -18.75
N MET A 46 -6.68 10.93 -18.66
CA MET A 46 -7.71 11.48 -17.76
C MET A 46 -9.11 11.35 -18.35
N ARG A 47 -10.15 11.34 -17.51
CA ARG A 47 -11.57 11.31 -17.92
C ARG A 47 -11.94 12.42 -18.92
N ASN A 48 -11.32 13.60 -18.84
CA ASN A 48 -11.53 14.72 -19.74
C ASN A 48 -10.80 14.59 -21.09
N GLY A 49 -10.16 13.44 -21.37
CA GLY A 49 -9.39 13.18 -22.57
C GLY A 49 -7.95 13.68 -22.58
N ARG A 50 -7.52 14.46 -21.57
CA ARG A 50 -6.12 14.90 -21.44
C ARG A 50 -5.23 13.68 -21.22
N THR A 51 -4.13 13.60 -21.98
CA THR A 51 -3.06 12.62 -21.80
C THR A 51 -1.86 13.29 -21.15
N ILE A 52 -1.24 12.62 -20.19
CA ILE A 52 -0.11 13.14 -19.41
C ILE A 52 0.95 12.05 -19.37
N GLU A 53 2.19 12.42 -19.72
CA GLU A 53 3.35 11.55 -19.55
C GLU A 53 4.00 11.81 -18.19
N ARG A 54 4.44 10.73 -17.52
CA ARG A 54 5.07 10.78 -16.20
C ARG A 54 6.18 9.75 -16.09
N THR A 55 7.03 9.97 -15.10
CA THR A 55 8.01 8.97 -14.67
C THR A 55 7.59 8.40 -13.32
N VAL A 56 7.81 7.10 -13.13
CA VAL A 56 7.65 6.44 -11.84
C VAL A 56 8.86 5.56 -11.61
N ARG A 57 9.41 5.63 -10.39
CA ARG A 57 10.44 4.70 -9.92
C ARG A 57 9.87 3.81 -8.85
N GLY A 58 10.05 2.49 -9.03
CA GLY A 58 9.70 1.47 -8.05
C GLY A 58 10.93 0.88 -7.38
N GLU A 59 10.94 0.83 -6.05
CA GLU A 59 12.04 0.24 -5.29
C GLU A 59 11.57 -0.33 -3.96
N TRP A 60 12.25 -1.40 -3.51
CA TRP A 60 12.02 -1.93 -2.17
C TRP A 60 12.63 -1.01 -1.12
N VAL A 61 11.86 -0.69 -0.08
CA VAL A 61 12.26 0.17 1.03
C VAL A 61 11.97 -0.48 2.38
N LEU A 62 12.37 0.17 3.49
CA LEU A 62 12.09 -0.25 4.86
C LEU A 62 12.47 -1.72 5.12
N LYS A 63 13.70 -2.11 4.79
CA LYS A 63 14.19 -3.50 4.90
C LYS A 63 13.34 -4.50 4.12
N HIS A 64 12.93 -4.11 2.91
CA HIS A 64 12.14 -4.96 2.00
C HIS A 64 10.74 -5.29 2.55
N GLN A 65 10.11 -4.36 3.29
CA GLN A 65 8.75 -4.52 3.79
C GLN A 65 7.72 -3.86 2.87
N PHE A 66 8.14 -2.83 2.09
CA PHE A 66 7.28 -2.10 1.16
C PHE A 66 7.99 -1.88 -0.16
N ILE A 67 7.23 -1.96 -1.25
CA ILE A 67 7.61 -1.34 -2.51
C ILE A 67 7.20 0.13 -2.44
N GLN A 68 8.12 1.06 -2.72
CA GLN A 68 7.82 2.47 -2.91
C GLN A 68 7.71 2.75 -4.39
N LEU A 69 6.63 3.40 -4.82
CA LEU A 69 6.50 3.98 -6.15
C LEU A 69 6.60 5.50 -6.00
N HIS A 70 7.61 6.10 -6.63
CA HIS A 70 7.82 7.54 -6.64
C HIS A 70 7.39 8.09 -8.01
N TYR A 71 6.20 8.70 -8.06
CA TYR A 71 5.70 9.43 -9.23
C TYR A 71 6.41 10.77 -9.33
N GLY A 72 6.86 11.15 -10.53
CA GLY A 72 7.65 12.35 -10.77
C GLY A 72 9.16 12.17 -10.51
N ALA A 73 9.61 10.96 -10.23
CA ALA A 73 11.02 10.67 -9.96
C ALA A 73 11.93 11.13 -11.12
N GLY A 74 12.92 11.97 -10.78
CA GLY A 74 13.90 12.49 -11.75
C GLY A 74 13.40 13.63 -12.65
N GLU A 75 12.14 14.06 -12.51
CA GLU A 75 11.59 15.22 -13.19
C GLU A 75 12.02 16.51 -12.47
N LYS A 76 12.28 17.58 -13.24
CA LYS A 76 12.54 18.91 -12.67
C LYS A 76 11.22 19.62 -12.46
N GLY A 77 10.78 19.76 -11.20
CA GLY A 77 9.52 20.41 -10.84
C GLY A 77 8.30 19.70 -11.45
N PRO A 78 8.05 18.44 -11.09
CA PRO A 78 6.92 17.69 -11.63
C PRO A 78 5.61 18.41 -11.32
N GLU A 79 4.67 18.43 -12.28
CA GLU A 79 3.31 18.95 -12.04
C GLU A 79 2.55 18.12 -10.99
N TYR A 80 2.98 16.87 -10.79
CA TYR A 80 2.43 15.95 -9.82
C TYR A 80 3.54 15.05 -9.26
N GLU A 81 3.61 14.96 -7.96
CA GLU A 81 4.52 14.08 -7.24
C GLU A 81 3.74 13.29 -6.20
N ALA A 82 4.04 12.00 -6.09
CA ALA A 82 3.46 11.13 -5.07
C ALA A 82 4.46 10.07 -4.63
N LEU A 83 4.35 9.69 -3.36
CA LEU A 83 4.98 8.51 -2.79
C LEU A 83 3.88 7.50 -2.44
N VAL A 84 3.97 6.32 -3.04
CA VAL A 84 3.01 5.25 -2.80
C VAL A 84 3.77 4.06 -2.21
N PHE A 85 3.33 3.57 -1.06
CA PHE A 85 3.96 2.43 -0.39
C PHE A 85 2.99 1.25 -0.41
N ILE A 86 3.40 0.15 -1.03
CA ILE A 86 2.61 -1.08 -1.10
C ILE A 86 3.34 -2.16 -0.30
N GLY A 87 2.66 -2.75 0.67
CA GLY A 87 3.16 -3.84 1.49
C GLY A 87 2.09 -4.89 1.70
N PHE A 88 2.43 -5.95 2.43
CA PHE A 88 1.50 -7.04 2.75
C PHE A 88 1.25 -7.10 4.25
N ASP A 89 -0.02 -7.09 4.63
CA ASP A 89 -0.46 -7.33 6.00
C ASP A 89 -0.73 -8.82 6.18
N ASP A 90 0.19 -9.51 6.85
CA ASP A 90 0.10 -10.95 7.07
C ASP A 90 -1.06 -11.33 7.99
N ALA A 91 -1.47 -10.47 8.91
CA ALA A 91 -2.61 -10.71 9.80
C ALA A 91 -3.94 -10.60 9.05
N ALA A 92 -4.09 -9.59 8.20
CA ALA A 92 -5.29 -9.38 7.38
C ALA A 92 -5.27 -10.21 6.08
N LYS A 93 -4.13 -10.82 5.71
CA LYS A 93 -3.92 -11.54 4.43
C LYS A 93 -4.31 -10.67 3.23
N SER A 94 -3.90 -9.42 3.26
CA SER A 94 -4.21 -8.42 2.23
C SER A 94 -3.05 -7.47 2.00
N TYR A 95 -3.00 -6.89 0.82
CA TYR A 95 -2.08 -5.79 0.53
C TYR A 95 -2.62 -4.49 1.09
N VAL A 96 -1.70 -3.65 1.57
CA VAL A 96 -1.98 -2.29 2.03
C VAL A 96 -1.24 -1.32 1.11
N CYS A 97 -1.92 -0.25 0.72
CA CYS A 97 -1.39 0.80 -0.13
C CYS A 97 -1.55 2.15 0.58
N HIS A 98 -0.44 2.79 0.93
CA HIS A 98 -0.43 4.15 1.45
C HIS A 98 -0.14 5.10 0.30
N TRP A 99 -1.05 6.05 0.04
CA TRP A 99 -0.91 7.06 -1.00
C TRP A 99 -0.74 8.43 -0.38
N VAL A 100 0.38 9.09 -0.68
CA VAL A 100 0.72 10.43 -0.20
C VAL A 100 1.18 11.24 -1.40
N ASP A 101 0.62 12.43 -1.60
CA ASP A 101 0.93 13.26 -2.75
C ASP A 101 1.00 14.75 -2.41
N ILE A 102 1.28 15.57 -3.44
CA ILE A 102 1.44 17.03 -3.31
C ILE A 102 0.18 17.76 -2.88
N PHE A 103 -1.01 17.12 -2.90
CA PHE A 103 -2.24 17.73 -2.41
C PHE A 103 -2.34 17.69 -0.89
N GLY A 104 -1.40 16.99 -0.23
CA GLY A 104 -1.22 17.02 1.22
C GLY A 104 -2.12 16.05 1.98
N GLY A 105 -2.06 16.17 3.32
CA GLY A 105 -2.63 15.18 4.23
C GLY A 105 -4.14 14.96 4.11
N HIS A 106 -4.91 15.94 3.63
CA HIS A 106 -6.36 15.79 3.42
C HIS A 106 -6.68 14.73 2.36
N TYR A 107 -5.84 14.63 1.33
CA TYR A 107 -6.02 13.68 0.22
C TYR A 107 -5.14 12.42 0.35
N SER A 108 -4.37 12.29 1.44
CA SER A 108 -3.64 11.06 1.70
C SER A 108 -4.62 9.95 2.10
N GLY A 109 -4.34 8.72 1.66
CA GLY A 109 -5.23 7.60 1.90
C GLY A 109 -4.51 6.28 2.14
N VAL A 110 -5.22 5.36 2.80
CA VAL A 110 -4.80 3.97 2.96
C VAL A 110 -5.83 3.09 2.28
N GLY A 111 -5.39 2.36 1.27
CA GLY A 111 -6.21 1.40 0.53
C GLY A 111 -5.84 -0.03 0.88
N HIS A 112 -6.81 -0.92 0.79
CA HIS A 112 -6.63 -2.36 0.99
C HIS A 112 -7.08 -3.12 -0.24
N GLY A 113 -6.37 -4.22 -0.56
CA GLY A 113 -6.68 -5.03 -1.73
C GLY A 113 -6.17 -6.46 -1.60
N LYS A 114 -6.62 -7.31 -2.50
CA LYS A 114 -6.13 -8.69 -2.63
C LYS A 114 -5.67 -8.95 -4.04
N LEU A 115 -4.60 -9.73 -4.17
CA LEU A 115 -4.14 -10.19 -5.48
C LEU A 115 -5.16 -11.17 -6.08
N ASP A 116 -5.62 -10.87 -7.28
CA ASP A 116 -6.27 -11.86 -8.13
C ASP A 116 -5.18 -12.58 -8.94
N PRO A 117 -4.91 -13.87 -8.64
CA PRO A 117 -3.83 -14.60 -9.31
C PRO A 117 -4.15 -14.93 -10.78
N LYS A 118 -5.41 -14.85 -11.20
CA LYS A 118 -5.81 -15.12 -12.59
C LYS A 118 -5.63 -13.88 -13.46
N LEU A 119 -5.95 -12.71 -12.90
CA LEU A 119 -5.83 -11.42 -13.59
C LEU A 119 -4.46 -10.78 -13.37
N LEU A 120 -3.61 -11.34 -12.48
CA LEU A 120 -2.34 -10.75 -12.05
C LEU A 120 -2.53 -9.28 -11.71
N GLY A 121 -3.49 -8.99 -10.83
CA GLY A 121 -3.86 -7.63 -10.47
C GLY A 121 -4.31 -7.48 -9.03
N ILE A 122 -4.13 -6.28 -8.48
CA ILE A 122 -4.64 -5.89 -7.17
C ILE A 122 -5.51 -4.65 -7.34
N GLU A 123 -6.78 -4.72 -6.93
CA GLU A 123 -7.61 -3.54 -6.77
C GLU A 123 -7.51 -3.06 -5.33
N PHE A 124 -6.92 -1.88 -5.12
CA PHE A 124 -6.93 -1.18 -3.85
C PHE A 124 -8.17 -0.31 -3.75
N ARG A 125 -8.89 -0.43 -2.63
CA ARG A 125 -10.02 0.44 -2.30
C ARG A 125 -9.61 1.38 -1.19
N PHE A 126 -9.84 2.67 -1.42
CA PHE A 126 -9.63 3.78 -0.48
C PHE A 126 -10.99 4.34 -0.12
N ASP A 127 -11.40 4.17 1.12
CA ASP A 127 -12.68 4.69 1.58
C ASP A 127 -12.52 6.12 2.13
N SER A 128 -13.42 7.01 1.73
CA SER A 128 -13.44 8.41 2.15
C SER A 128 -14.88 8.88 2.34
N LYS A 129 -15.07 9.91 3.17
CA LYS A 129 -16.39 10.54 3.36
C LYS A 129 -16.89 11.29 2.14
N GLU A 130 -15.98 11.65 1.23
CA GLU A 130 -16.26 12.42 0.02
C GLU A 130 -16.48 11.53 -1.22
N GLY A 131 -16.52 10.22 -1.01
CA GLY A 131 -16.61 9.18 -2.04
C GLY A 131 -15.38 8.29 -2.04
N SER A 132 -15.59 7.00 -2.25
CA SER A 132 -14.51 6.02 -2.31
C SER A 132 -13.75 6.12 -3.63
N LEU A 133 -12.48 5.68 -3.62
CA LEU A 133 -11.65 5.55 -4.81
C LEU A 133 -11.15 4.12 -4.92
N THR A 134 -11.08 3.58 -6.12
CA THR A 134 -10.34 2.33 -6.39
C THR A 134 -9.20 2.59 -7.35
N ASN A 135 -8.10 1.86 -7.15
CA ASN A 135 -6.99 1.79 -8.10
C ASN A 135 -6.64 0.34 -8.33
N ASN A 136 -6.90 -0.13 -9.54
CA ASN A 136 -6.58 -1.50 -9.96
C ASN A 136 -5.24 -1.51 -10.70
N PHE A 137 -4.23 -2.14 -10.11
CA PHE A 137 -2.93 -2.40 -10.73
C PHE A 137 -2.95 -3.79 -11.37
N GLY A 138 -2.83 -3.87 -12.68
CA GLY A 138 -2.71 -5.12 -13.45
C GLY A 138 -1.35 -5.26 -14.10
N PHE A 139 -0.75 -6.45 -14.01
CA PHE A 139 0.54 -6.76 -14.63
C PHE A 139 0.37 -7.69 -15.84
N ASP A 140 0.96 -7.30 -16.94
CA ASP A 140 1.08 -8.13 -18.15
C ASP A 140 2.47 -8.79 -18.17
N PRO A 141 2.57 -10.11 -17.94
CA PRO A 141 3.85 -10.81 -17.89
C PRO A 141 4.51 -10.96 -19.26
N GLU A 142 3.75 -10.96 -20.35
CA GLU A 142 4.28 -11.08 -21.72
C GLU A 142 4.93 -9.77 -22.16
N MET A 143 4.23 -8.67 -21.95
CA MET A 143 4.70 -7.32 -22.28
C MET A 143 5.60 -6.72 -21.21
N LYS A 144 5.69 -7.35 -20.01
CA LYS A 144 6.38 -6.81 -18.83
C LYS A 144 5.97 -5.37 -18.55
N SER A 145 4.68 -5.11 -18.61
CA SER A 145 4.07 -3.79 -18.48
C SER A 145 2.98 -3.79 -17.42
N TRP A 146 2.63 -2.60 -16.93
CA TRP A 146 1.55 -2.42 -15.97
C TRP A 146 0.43 -1.58 -16.56
N THR A 147 -0.75 -1.81 -16.08
CA THR A 147 -1.90 -0.94 -16.25
C THR A 147 -2.42 -0.50 -14.89
N SER A 148 -2.99 0.69 -14.80
CA SER A 148 -3.70 1.15 -13.62
C SER A 148 -5.03 1.74 -14.06
N LEU A 149 -6.14 1.30 -13.44
CA LEU A 149 -7.46 1.85 -13.64
C LEU A 149 -7.93 2.48 -12.34
N ILE A 150 -8.03 3.81 -12.36
CA ILE A 150 -8.47 4.59 -11.21
C ILE A 150 -9.92 4.97 -11.41
N ARG A 151 -10.78 4.62 -10.43
CA ARG A 151 -12.20 4.97 -10.41
C ARG A 151 -12.53 5.74 -9.14
N GLN A 152 -13.47 6.65 -9.26
CA GLN A 152 -14.01 7.42 -8.15
C GLN A 152 -15.51 7.23 -8.05
N GLU A 153 -16.00 7.07 -6.84
CA GLU A 153 -17.42 7.03 -6.56
C GLU A 153 -17.98 8.46 -6.49
N GLU A 154 -18.93 8.77 -7.37
CA GLU A 154 -19.63 10.06 -7.43
C GLU A 154 -21.14 9.78 -7.39
N ASN A 155 -21.84 10.24 -6.36
CA ASN A 155 -23.28 10.02 -6.17
C ASN A 155 -23.72 8.55 -6.27
N GLY A 156 -22.94 7.66 -5.65
CA GLY A 156 -23.20 6.21 -5.65
C GLY A 156 -22.88 5.49 -6.98
N GLN A 157 -22.23 6.16 -7.92
CA GLN A 157 -21.84 5.59 -9.19
C GLN A 157 -20.30 5.63 -9.38
N TRP A 158 -19.73 4.51 -9.80
CA TRP A 158 -18.32 4.41 -10.12
C TRP A 158 -18.03 5.00 -11.49
N LYS A 159 -17.15 6.01 -11.55
CA LYS A 159 -16.70 6.65 -12.79
C LYS A 159 -15.19 6.52 -12.93
N THR A 160 -14.72 6.30 -14.15
CA THR A 160 -13.29 6.34 -14.44
C THR A 160 -12.76 7.73 -14.20
N PHE A 161 -11.76 7.85 -13.33
CA PHE A 161 -11.00 9.07 -13.07
C PHE A 161 -9.81 9.17 -14.02
N ALA A 162 -9.03 8.07 -14.13
CA ALA A 162 -7.88 7.97 -15.02
C ALA A 162 -7.56 6.51 -15.35
N GLU A 163 -6.89 6.32 -16.49
CA GLU A 163 -6.28 5.06 -16.92
C GLU A 163 -4.79 5.29 -17.12
N GLU A 164 -3.96 4.34 -16.71
CA GLU A 164 -2.52 4.40 -16.90
C GLU A 164 -1.99 3.18 -17.63
N LYS A 165 -1.00 3.41 -18.49
CA LYS A 165 -0.19 2.38 -19.09
C LYS A 165 1.28 2.65 -18.75
N TRP A 166 1.96 1.64 -18.22
CA TRP A 166 3.33 1.73 -17.77
C TRP A 166 4.22 0.86 -18.66
N THR A 167 5.27 1.43 -19.16
CA THR A 167 6.31 0.73 -19.94
C THR A 167 7.66 0.92 -19.28
N LYS A 168 8.45 -0.14 -19.22
CA LYS A 168 9.78 -0.08 -18.61
C LYS A 168 10.70 0.81 -19.43
N LYS A 169 11.50 1.64 -18.73
CA LYS A 169 12.58 2.44 -19.35
C LYS A 169 13.83 1.63 -19.59
#